data_6a0b28c37e004ea16814c514ef210dca
#
_entry.id   6a0b28c37e004ea16814c514ef210dca
#
_cell.length_a   1.000
_cell.length_b   1.000
_cell.length_c   1.000
_cell.angle_alpha   90.00
_cell.angle_beta   90.00
_cell.angle_gamma   90.00
#
_symmetry.space_group_name_H-M   'P 1'
#
loop_
_entity.id
_entity.type
_entity.pdbx_description
1 polymer ?
#
loop_
_entity_poly.entity_id
_entity_poly.type
_entity_poly.pdbx_seq_one_letter_code
_entity_poly.pdbx_strand_id
1 'polypeptide(L)'
;MKKRSPFTLPLTLISAVITTITPAVLAQAQPATEIYIDKNCRRNQQLPQLERYTIFFRNEFTTNGQKYWFYSARYQDGGVVLCISKPNLNQPKPLTQPKIQANFIDKIVRDTKNTTAFIITVREGNGLDTPMTNYGLDFKNVDRPKLTSLSLLQQRGTLKDGDPSLPNGSFYREHSFQGAANQSITIDLKSRSFEHFITLIAPSGNKIVDIKAVRVNDRESQITVKLPSNGTYKIVVQGLDRTSKGSYTLSINSNQL
;
A
#
# COMPACT_ATOMS: atom_id res chain seq x y z
N MET A 1 -39.35 88.40 29.65
CA MET A 1 -40.02 87.58 28.61
C MET A 1 -39.05 87.31 27.47
N LYS A 2 -38.46 86.09 27.36
CA LYS A 2 -37.54 85.68 26.30
C LYS A 2 -38.24 84.69 25.40
N LYS A 3 -38.42 85.04 24.15
CA LYS A 3 -38.99 84.18 23.09
C LYS A 3 -37.97 83.11 22.71
N ARG A 4 -38.37 81.81 22.74
CA ARG A 4 -37.60 80.69 22.21
C ARG A 4 -37.97 80.48 20.75
N SER A 5 -36.95 80.44 19.88
CA SER A 5 -37.08 80.05 18.46
C SER A 5 -37.13 78.53 18.33
N PRO A 6 -37.87 77.96 17.39
CA PRO A 6 -37.87 76.54 17.10
C PRO A 6 -36.66 76.14 16.25
N PHE A 7 -35.96 75.09 16.67
CA PHE A 7 -34.89 74.44 15.91
C PHE A 7 -35.49 73.46 14.92
N THR A 8 -35.27 73.75 13.64
CA THR A 8 -35.57 72.76 12.54
C THR A 8 -34.36 71.90 12.28
N LEU A 9 -34.49 70.58 12.45
CA LEU A 9 -33.49 69.57 12.08
C LEU A 9 -33.65 69.19 10.62
N PRO A 10 -32.57 69.06 9.83
CA PRO A 10 -32.65 68.54 8.47
C PRO A 10 -32.81 67.03 8.46
N LEU A 11 -33.76 66.55 7.68
CA LEU A 11 -34.00 65.12 7.42
C LEU A 11 -32.95 64.61 6.41
N THR A 12 -31.97 63.85 6.88
CA THR A 12 -30.97 63.19 6.03
C THR A 12 -31.59 61.87 5.51
N LEU A 13 -31.84 61.79 4.21
CA LEU A 13 -32.24 60.59 3.51
C LEU A 13 -31.02 59.64 3.43
N ILE A 14 -31.07 58.54 4.17
CA ILE A 14 -30.11 57.43 4.08
C ILE A 14 -30.57 56.51 2.93
N SER A 15 -29.91 56.60 1.77
CA SER A 15 -30.10 55.61 0.68
C SER A 15 -29.46 54.30 1.10
N ALA A 16 -30.26 53.30 1.41
CA ALA A 16 -29.79 51.93 1.63
C ALA A 16 -29.40 51.28 0.28
N VAL A 17 -28.12 51.08 0.05
CA VAL A 17 -27.62 50.26 -1.05
C VAL A 17 -27.84 48.80 -0.69
N ILE A 18 -28.82 48.16 -1.32
CA ILE A 18 -29.06 46.72 -1.22
C ILE A 18 -28.05 46.03 -2.15
N THR A 19 -26.95 45.55 -1.61
CA THR A 19 -26.04 44.65 -2.29
C THR A 19 -26.68 43.25 -2.34
N THR A 20 -27.17 42.87 -3.50
CA THR A 20 -27.60 41.49 -3.77
C THR A 20 -26.37 40.57 -3.77
N ILE A 21 -26.18 39.80 -2.70
CA ILE A 21 -25.19 38.73 -2.65
C ILE A 21 -25.77 37.57 -3.47
N THR A 22 -25.30 37.43 -4.72
CA THR A 22 -25.54 36.20 -5.49
C THR A 22 -24.81 35.06 -4.79
N PRO A 23 -25.51 33.96 -4.41
CA PRO A 23 -24.82 32.81 -3.85
C PRO A 23 -23.88 32.25 -4.93
N ALA A 24 -22.59 32.16 -4.62
CA ALA A 24 -21.63 31.44 -5.43
C ALA A 24 -22.10 29.99 -5.50
N VAL A 25 -22.56 29.55 -6.65
CA VAL A 25 -22.82 28.14 -6.91
C VAL A 25 -21.47 27.44 -6.77
N LEU A 26 -21.27 26.73 -5.64
CA LEU A 26 -20.16 25.83 -5.49
C LEU A 26 -20.26 24.82 -6.63
N ALA A 27 -19.37 24.94 -7.59
CA ALA A 27 -19.21 23.96 -8.65
C ALA A 27 -18.91 22.63 -7.96
N GLN A 28 -19.90 21.76 -7.87
CA GLN A 28 -19.71 20.39 -7.44
C GLN A 28 -18.70 19.78 -8.41
N ALA A 29 -17.53 19.40 -7.89
CA ALA A 29 -16.54 18.65 -8.65
C ALA A 29 -17.26 17.42 -9.21
N GLN A 30 -17.42 17.35 -10.53
CA GLN A 30 -17.98 16.15 -11.16
C GLN A 30 -17.11 14.97 -10.72
N PRO A 31 -17.70 13.86 -10.25
CA PRO A 31 -16.92 12.67 -9.92
C PRO A 31 -16.09 12.30 -11.13
N ALA A 32 -14.78 12.12 -10.92
CA ALA A 32 -13.86 11.73 -11.98
C ALA A 32 -14.44 10.50 -12.66
N THR A 33 -14.74 10.61 -13.96
CA THR A 33 -15.37 9.53 -14.72
C THR A 33 -14.43 8.31 -14.65
N GLU A 34 -14.89 7.22 -14.05
CA GLU A 34 -14.12 5.98 -13.98
C GLU A 34 -13.71 5.56 -15.38
N ILE A 35 -12.44 5.19 -15.54
CA ILE A 35 -11.91 4.72 -16.82
C ILE A 35 -11.98 3.21 -16.84
N TYR A 36 -12.82 2.67 -17.74
CA TYR A 36 -12.93 1.24 -17.99
C TYR A 36 -12.06 0.82 -19.17
N ILE A 37 -11.43 -0.34 -19.01
CA ILE A 37 -10.66 -1.00 -20.06
C ILE A 37 -11.13 -2.45 -20.23
N ASP A 38 -10.83 -3.03 -21.39
CA ASP A 38 -11.01 -4.45 -21.66
C ASP A 38 -9.79 -5.28 -21.18
N LYS A 39 -9.88 -6.60 -21.30
CA LYS A 39 -8.77 -7.53 -20.97
C LYS A 39 -7.50 -7.31 -21.80
N ASN A 40 -7.60 -6.60 -22.93
CA ASN A 40 -6.49 -6.23 -23.79
C ASN A 40 -5.96 -4.82 -23.50
N CYS A 41 -6.34 -4.23 -22.33
CA CYS A 41 -5.92 -2.92 -21.87
C CYS A 41 -6.45 -1.74 -22.70
N ARG A 42 -7.39 -1.95 -23.61
CA ARG A 42 -7.97 -0.91 -24.46
C ARG A 42 -9.08 -0.18 -23.73
N ARG A 43 -9.04 1.15 -23.77
CA ARG A 43 -10.13 1.97 -23.23
C ARG A 43 -11.42 1.67 -23.98
N ASN A 44 -12.46 1.31 -23.26
CA ASN A 44 -13.80 1.13 -23.80
C ASN A 44 -14.85 1.44 -22.73
N GLN A 45 -15.55 2.56 -22.89
CA GLN A 45 -16.59 3.00 -21.97
C GLN A 45 -17.96 2.34 -22.23
N GLN A 46 -18.10 1.64 -23.35
CA GLN A 46 -19.34 0.98 -23.75
C GLN A 46 -19.36 -0.52 -23.40
N LEU A 47 -18.30 -1.04 -22.77
CA LEU A 47 -18.23 -2.43 -22.36
C LEU A 47 -19.44 -2.81 -21.47
N PRO A 48 -20.01 -4.00 -21.68
CA PRO A 48 -20.95 -4.57 -20.70
C PRO A 48 -20.31 -4.61 -19.31
N GLN A 49 -21.11 -4.47 -18.25
CA GLN A 49 -20.60 -4.45 -16.87
C GLN A 49 -19.71 -5.66 -16.55
N LEU A 50 -20.09 -6.83 -17.09
CA LEU A 50 -19.35 -8.10 -16.94
C LEU A 50 -18.06 -8.22 -17.76
N GLU A 51 -17.62 -7.17 -18.43
CA GLU A 51 -16.37 -7.17 -19.21
C GLU A 51 -15.47 -6.00 -18.83
N ARG A 52 -15.88 -5.19 -17.83
CA ARG A 52 -15.19 -3.98 -17.41
C ARG A 52 -14.10 -4.28 -16.40
N TYR A 53 -12.93 -3.73 -16.66
CA TYR A 53 -11.85 -3.60 -15.67
C TYR A 53 -11.72 -2.14 -15.29
N THR A 54 -11.78 -1.84 -14.00
CA THR A 54 -11.59 -0.49 -13.46
C THR A 54 -10.13 -0.27 -13.12
N ILE A 55 -9.53 0.81 -13.66
CA ILE A 55 -8.14 1.16 -13.37
C ILE A 55 -8.06 1.63 -11.92
N PHE A 56 -7.30 0.93 -11.08
CA PHE A 56 -7.05 1.28 -9.67
C PHE A 56 -5.64 1.82 -9.43
N PHE A 57 -4.71 1.59 -10.36
CA PHE A 57 -3.35 2.11 -10.32
C PHE A 57 -2.93 2.61 -11.69
N ARG A 58 -2.27 3.77 -11.74
CA ARG A 58 -1.63 4.30 -12.94
C ARG A 58 -0.46 5.20 -12.54
N ASN A 59 0.67 5.03 -13.21
CA ASN A 59 1.84 5.88 -13.02
C ASN A 59 2.62 6.04 -14.34
N GLU A 60 3.19 7.23 -14.55
CA GLU A 60 4.03 7.54 -15.70
C GLU A 60 5.50 7.22 -15.38
N PHE A 61 6.23 6.70 -16.33
CA PHE A 61 7.69 6.55 -16.26
C PHE A 61 8.33 6.81 -17.61
N THR A 62 9.65 7.03 -17.61
CA THR A 62 10.42 7.27 -18.82
C THR A 62 11.54 6.24 -18.93
N THR A 63 11.67 5.63 -20.10
CA THR A 63 12.81 4.76 -20.44
C THR A 63 13.20 5.00 -21.89
N ASN A 64 14.51 4.99 -22.19
CA ASN A 64 15.07 5.27 -23.53
C ASN A 64 14.52 6.58 -24.15
N GLY A 65 14.33 7.63 -23.33
CA GLY A 65 13.79 8.92 -23.77
C GLY A 65 12.32 8.94 -24.09
N GLN A 66 11.61 7.81 -23.98
CA GLN A 66 10.19 7.68 -24.29
C GLN A 66 9.37 7.58 -23.00
N LYS A 67 8.24 8.32 -22.92
CA LYS A 67 7.27 8.24 -21.83
C LYS A 67 6.30 7.07 -22.01
N TYR A 68 6.00 6.41 -20.91
CA TYR A 68 5.04 5.30 -20.83
C TYR A 68 4.17 5.43 -19.58
N TRP A 69 3.01 4.81 -19.63
CA TRP A 69 2.16 4.57 -18.48
C TRP A 69 2.14 3.09 -18.14
N PHE A 70 2.47 2.75 -16.91
CA PHE A 70 2.14 1.47 -16.31
C PHE A 70 0.85 1.62 -15.53
N TYR A 71 -0.11 0.75 -15.76
CA TYR A 71 -1.39 0.76 -15.05
C TYR A 71 -1.88 -0.65 -14.80
N SER A 72 -2.70 -0.79 -13.76
CA SER A 72 -3.36 -2.03 -13.38
C SER A 72 -4.84 -1.77 -13.20
N ALA A 73 -5.65 -2.70 -13.69
CA ALA A 73 -7.08 -2.63 -13.57
C ALA A 73 -7.63 -3.93 -13.00
N ARG A 74 -8.72 -3.82 -12.24
CA ARG A 74 -9.35 -4.93 -11.53
C ARG A 74 -10.74 -5.18 -12.09
N TYR A 75 -11.04 -6.45 -12.26
CA TYR A 75 -12.38 -6.96 -12.52
C TYR A 75 -13.15 -7.13 -11.20
N GLN A 76 -14.49 -7.23 -11.25
CA GLN A 76 -15.36 -7.31 -10.07
C GLN A 76 -15.04 -8.50 -9.14
N ASP A 77 -14.63 -9.64 -9.68
CA ASP A 77 -14.27 -10.85 -8.94
C ASP A 77 -12.83 -10.85 -8.39
N GLY A 78 -12.09 -9.74 -8.59
CA GLY A 78 -10.71 -9.60 -8.17
C GLY A 78 -9.66 -9.94 -9.23
N GLY A 79 -10.06 -10.44 -10.40
CA GLY A 79 -9.15 -10.66 -11.53
C GLY A 79 -8.44 -9.37 -11.96
N VAL A 80 -7.14 -9.44 -12.26
CA VAL A 80 -6.31 -8.29 -12.53
C VAL A 80 -5.69 -8.36 -13.93
N VAL A 81 -5.69 -7.22 -14.61
CA VAL A 81 -4.86 -7.01 -15.80
C VAL A 81 -3.77 -5.99 -15.50
N LEU A 82 -2.56 -6.27 -15.98
CA LEU A 82 -1.41 -5.38 -15.95
C LEU A 82 -1.19 -4.86 -17.37
N CYS A 83 -0.98 -3.57 -17.48
CA CYS A 83 -0.96 -2.91 -18.78
C CYS A 83 0.18 -1.91 -18.88
N ILE A 84 0.71 -1.76 -20.07
CA ILE A 84 1.60 -0.67 -20.45
C ILE A 84 1.06 0.04 -21.69
N SER A 85 1.21 1.34 -21.76
CA SER A 85 0.85 2.13 -22.95
C SER A 85 1.76 3.34 -23.09
N LYS A 86 1.71 4.02 -24.23
CA LYS A 86 2.11 5.42 -24.33
C LYS A 86 1.09 6.31 -23.58
N PRO A 87 1.43 7.58 -23.26
CA PRO A 87 0.50 8.50 -22.60
C PRO A 87 -0.89 8.52 -23.25
N ASN A 88 -1.92 8.82 -22.46
CA ASN A 88 -3.32 8.83 -22.85
C ASN A 88 -3.89 7.48 -23.30
N LEU A 89 -3.34 6.37 -22.78
CA LEU A 89 -3.72 5.00 -23.13
C LEU A 89 -3.52 4.67 -24.64
N ASN A 90 -2.57 5.34 -25.29
CA ASN A 90 -2.23 5.08 -26.68
C ASN A 90 -1.38 3.81 -26.79
N GLN A 91 -1.63 2.99 -27.81
CA GLN A 91 -0.91 1.74 -28.07
C GLN A 91 -0.82 0.83 -26.81
N PRO A 92 -1.95 0.51 -26.19
CA PRO A 92 -1.95 -0.30 -24.99
C PRO A 92 -1.53 -1.75 -25.30
N LYS A 93 -0.73 -2.31 -24.37
CA LYS A 93 -0.33 -3.73 -24.42
C LYS A 93 -0.62 -4.37 -23.05
N PRO A 94 -1.28 -5.54 -23.01
CA PRO A 94 -1.36 -6.34 -21.80
C PRO A 94 0.01 -6.94 -21.47
N LEU A 95 0.32 -7.05 -20.19
CA LEU A 95 1.49 -7.71 -19.66
C LEU A 95 1.07 -9.07 -19.08
N THR A 96 1.84 -10.10 -19.37
CA THR A 96 1.63 -11.43 -18.80
C THR A 96 2.63 -11.66 -17.67
N GLN A 97 2.14 -11.59 -16.43
CA GLN A 97 2.91 -11.80 -15.20
C GLN A 97 2.13 -12.74 -14.27
N PRO A 98 2.13 -14.07 -14.53
CA PRO A 98 1.27 -15.01 -13.80
C PRO A 98 1.44 -14.96 -12.28
N LYS A 99 2.67 -14.79 -11.78
CA LYS A 99 2.97 -14.66 -10.34
C LYS A 99 2.28 -13.48 -9.67
N ILE A 100 1.94 -12.44 -10.42
CA ILE A 100 1.18 -11.28 -9.93
C ILE A 100 -0.31 -11.50 -10.17
N GLN A 101 -0.68 -11.85 -11.41
CA GLN A 101 -2.08 -11.89 -11.86
C GLN A 101 -2.90 -13.04 -11.27
N ALA A 102 -2.24 -14.12 -10.80
CA ALA A 102 -2.89 -15.22 -10.08
C ALA A 102 -3.20 -14.87 -8.60
N ASN A 103 -2.79 -13.69 -8.14
CA ASN A 103 -2.88 -13.27 -6.76
C ASN A 103 -3.62 -11.95 -6.61
N PHE A 104 -4.05 -11.64 -5.40
CA PHE A 104 -4.65 -10.34 -5.10
C PHE A 104 -3.55 -9.28 -4.96
N ILE A 105 -3.61 -8.21 -5.78
CA ILE A 105 -2.69 -7.07 -5.65
C ILE A 105 -3.17 -6.19 -4.48
N ASP A 106 -2.34 -6.11 -3.45
CA ASP A 106 -2.58 -5.27 -2.28
C ASP A 106 -2.11 -3.82 -2.53
N LYS A 107 -0.90 -3.67 -3.11
CA LYS A 107 -0.27 -2.37 -3.32
C LYS A 107 0.64 -2.37 -4.54
N ILE A 108 0.70 -1.23 -5.23
CA ILE A 108 1.73 -0.94 -6.25
C ILE A 108 2.33 0.42 -5.92
N VAL A 109 3.66 0.48 -5.85
CA VAL A 109 4.41 1.73 -5.66
C VAL A 109 5.60 1.80 -6.64
N ARG A 110 6.07 2.99 -6.94
CA ARG A 110 7.31 3.16 -7.70
C ARG A 110 8.50 2.76 -6.83
N ASP A 111 9.50 2.10 -7.42
CA ASP A 111 10.78 1.88 -6.75
C ASP A 111 11.50 3.21 -6.54
N THR A 112 12.08 3.42 -5.37
CA THR A 112 12.74 4.68 -5.00
C THR A 112 14.15 4.82 -5.59
N LYS A 113 14.77 3.70 -5.98
CA LYS A 113 16.12 3.65 -6.53
C LYS A 113 16.14 3.43 -8.04
N ASN A 114 15.13 2.76 -8.57
CA ASN A 114 14.98 2.46 -9.99
C ASN A 114 13.73 3.13 -10.55
N THR A 115 13.90 4.25 -11.26
CA THR A 115 12.78 5.05 -11.77
C THR A 115 11.95 4.37 -12.87
N THR A 116 12.45 3.26 -13.44
CA THR A 116 11.71 2.46 -14.42
C THR A 116 10.99 1.27 -13.78
N ALA A 117 11.10 1.09 -12.47
CA ALA A 117 10.57 -0.07 -11.78
C ALA A 117 9.44 0.25 -10.80
N PHE A 118 8.62 -0.76 -10.56
CA PHE A 118 7.52 -0.74 -9.59
C PHE A 118 7.60 -1.94 -8.67
N ILE A 119 7.33 -1.71 -7.39
CA ILE A 119 7.18 -2.76 -6.39
C ILE A 119 5.70 -3.10 -6.29
N ILE A 120 5.37 -4.33 -6.52
CA ILE A 120 4.00 -4.87 -6.50
C ILE A 120 3.90 -5.84 -5.34
N THR A 121 3.11 -5.49 -4.35
CA THR A 121 2.80 -6.37 -3.21
C THR A 121 1.58 -7.19 -3.57
N VAL A 122 1.72 -8.50 -3.53
CA VAL A 122 0.62 -9.44 -3.75
C VAL A 122 0.35 -10.27 -2.49
N ARG A 123 -0.90 -10.67 -2.34
CA ARG A 123 -1.36 -11.59 -1.30
C ARG A 123 -1.63 -12.95 -1.94
N GLU A 124 -0.94 -13.98 -1.48
CA GLU A 124 -1.00 -15.32 -2.06
C GLU A 124 -2.20 -16.12 -1.54
N GLY A 125 -3.38 -15.89 -2.13
CA GLY A 125 -4.64 -16.55 -1.79
C GLY A 125 -5.69 -15.65 -1.19
N ASN A 126 -6.85 -16.20 -0.86
CA ASN A 126 -8.05 -15.44 -0.45
C ASN A 126 -8.24 -15.31 1.07
N GLY A 127 -7.32 -15.85 1.87
CA GLY A 127 -7.40 -15.81 3.35
C GLY A 127 -6.76 -14.54 3.93
N LEU A 128 -7.22 -14.13 5.12
CA LEU A 128 -6.59 -13.01 5.84
C LEU A 128 -5.18 -13.36 6.36
N ASP A 129 -4.87 -14.65 6.56
CA ASP A 129 -3.57 -15.13 7.04
C ASP A 129 -2.65 -15.60 5.91
N THR A 130 -2.88 -15.09 4.69
CA THR A 130 -2.04 -15.41 3.54
C THR A 130 -0.79 -14.56 3.54
N PRO A 131 0.37 -15.15 3.16
CA PRO A 131 1.61 -14.40 3.10
C PRO A 131 1.56 -13.29 2.04
N MET A 132 2.30 -12.22 2.28
CA MET A 132 2.50 -11.14 1.34
C MET A 132 3.87 -11.27 0.68
N THR A 133 3.91 -11.13 -0.63
CA THR A 133 5.15 -11.17 -1.41
C THR A 133 5.30 -9.89 -2.22
N ASN A 134 6.48 -9.28 -2.16
CA ASN A 134 6.83 -8.17 -3.03
C ASN A 134 7.51 -8.69 -4.30
N TYR A 135 7.07 -8.16 -5.43
CA TYR A 135 7.71 -8.34 -6.74
C TYR A 135 8.15 -6.99 -7.27
N GLY A 136 9.40 -6.92 -7.76
CA GLY A 136 9.88 -5.79 -8.55
C GLY A 136 9.63 -6.05 -10.02
N LEU A 137 8.93 -5.14 -10.69
CA LEU A 137 8.69 -5.17 -12.14
C LEU A 137 9.43 -4.00 -12.78
N ASP A 138 10.54 -4.28 -13.48
CA ASP A 138 11.40 -3.29 -14.11
C ASP A 138 11.12 -3.20 -15.61
N PHE A 139 10.81 -1.99 -16.07
CA PHE A 139 10.53 -1.61 -17.46
C PHE A 139 11.72 -0.97 -18.17
N LYS A 140 12.95 -1.21 -17.74
CA LYS A 140 14.14 -0.80 -18.51
C LYS A 140 14.03 -1.25 -19.97
N ASN A 141 13.45 -2.43 -20.20
CA ASN A 141 12.98 -2.91 -21.49
C ASN A 141 11.46 -3.11 -21.44
N VAL A 142 10.69 -2.25 -22.10
CA VAL A 142 9.22 -2.27 -22.08
C VAL A 142 8.60 -3.47 -22.77
N ASP A 143 9.29 -4.05 -23.75
CA ASP A 143 8.79 -5.23 -24.48
C ASP A 143 9.07 -6.54 -23.72
N ARG A 144 10.05 -6.52 -22.81
CA ARG A 144 10.44 -7.65 -21.96
C ARG A 144 10.70 -7.17 -20.53
N PRO A 145 9.69 -6.74 -19.79
CA PRO A 145 9.87 -6.27 -18.41
C PRO A 145 10.37 -7.42 -17.54
N LYS A 146 11.34 -7.10 -16.68
CA LYS A 146 11.95 -8.07 -15.77
C LYS A 146 11.18 -8.14 -14.48
N LEU A 147 10.69 -9.34 -14.12
CA LEU A 147 10.10 -9.63 -12.82
C LEU A 147 11.15 -10.22 -11.88
N THR A 148 11.27 -9.66 -10.68
CA THR A 148 12.17 -10.14 -9.62
C THR A 148 11.37 -10.34 -8.34
N SER A 149 11.49 -11.49 -7.69
CA SER A 149 10.94 -11.68 -6.34
C SER A 149 11.80 -10.93 -5.33
N LEU A 150 11.17 -10.20 -4.44
CA LEU A 150 11.82 -9.42 -3.37
C LEU A 150 11.59 -10.05 -1.99
N SER A 151 11.06 -11.27 -1.93
CA SER A 151 10.89 -12.02 -0.69
C SER A 151 12.24 -12.44 -0.12
N LEU A 152 12.50 -12.06 1.13
CA LEU A 152 13.69 -12.45 1.90
C LEU A 152 13.40 -13.65 2.81
N LEU A 153 12.19 -13.70 3.33
CA LEU A 153 11.69 -14.81 4.14
C LEU A 153 10.17 -14.91 3.99
N GLN A 154 9.70 -16.15 3.89
CA GLN A 154 8.27 -16.46 3.95
C GLN A 154 8.10 -17.74 4.75
N GLN A 155 7.42 -17.65 5.89
CA GLN A 155 7.34 -18.75 6.85
C GLN A 155 5.95 -18.85 7.45
N ARG A 156 5.43 -20.09 7.51
CA ARG A 156 4.30 -20.44 8.37
C ARG A 156 4.84 -21.16 9.59
N GLY A 157 4.39 -20.75 10.77
CA GLY A 157 4.83 -21.32 12.04
C GLY A 157 3.67 -21.54 13.00
N THR A 158 3.97 -22.20 14.09
CA THR A 158 3.01 -22.42 15.19
C THR A 158 3.76 -22.28 16.51
N LEU A 159 3.27 -21.44 17.42
CA LEU A 159 3.70 -21.45 18.82
C LEU A 159 2.89 -22.51 19.58
N LYS A 160 3.57 -23.37 20.33
CA LYS A 160 2.95 -24.48 21.04
C LYS A 160 3.73 -24.86 22.30
N ASP A 161 3.14 -25.70 23.12
CA ASP A 161 3.82 -26.33 24.26
C ASP A 161 5.08 -27.08 23.81
N GLY A 162 6.18 -26.91 24.53
CA GLY A 162 7.47 -27.46 24.20
C GLY A 162 8.36 -26.55 23.33
N ASP A 163 7.85 -25.46 22.82
CA ASP A 163 8.70 -24.43 22.22
C ASP A 163 9.51 -23.68 23.30
N PRO A 164 10.65 -23.07 22.96
CA PRO A 164 11.40 -22.23 23.90
C PRO A 164 10.50 -21.17 24.51
N SER A 165 10.71 -20.89 25.81
CA SER A 165 9.91 -19.91 26.54
C SER A 165 10.77 -18.87 27.26
N LEU A 166 10.23 -17.70 27.42
CA LEU A 166 10.80 -16.62 28.21
C LEU A 166 10.46 -16.78 29.70
N PRO A 167 11.10 -16.00 30.62
CA PRO A 167 10.81 -16.06 32.04
C PRO A 167 9.36 -15.81 32.44
N ASN A 168 8.62 -15.07 31.63
CA ASN A 168 7.17 -14.83 31.81
C ASN A 168 6.29 -16.01 31.32
N GLY A 169 6.91 -17.08 30.81
CA GLY A 169 6.26 -18.27 30.28
C GLY A 169 5.72 -18.15 28.85
N SER A 170 5.90 -17.01 28.18
CA SER A 170 5.50 -16.88 26.76
C SER A 170 6.43 -17.68 25.85
N PHE A 171 5.84 -18.37 24.87
CA PHE A 171 6.59 -19.13 23.88
C PHE A 171 7.10 -18.23 22.77
N TYR A 172 8.23 -18.60 22.16
CA TYR A 172 8.80 -17.89 21.03
C TYR A 172 9.41 -18.83 19.99
N ARG A 173 9.59 -18.32 18.77
CA ARG A 173 10.38 -18.94 17.70
C ARG A 173 11.26 -17.92 17.01
N GLU A 174 12.47 -18.37 16.65
CA GLU A 174 13.42 -17.58 15.89
C GLU A 174 13.39 -17.97 14.40
N HIS A 175 13.50 -16.98 13.55
CA HIS A 175 13.70 -17.12 12.11
C HIS A 175 14.88 -16.26 11.70
N SER A 176 15.55 -16.62 10.61
CA SER A 176 16.71 -15.89 10.12
C SER A 176 16.57 -15.54 8.64
N PHE A 177 17.10 -14.40 8.25
CA PHE A 177 17.18 -13.98 6.85
C PHE A 177 18.47 -13.20 6.59
N GLN A 178 18.87 -13.12 5.31
CA GLN A 178 20.01 -12.29 4.88
C GLN A 178 19.52 -10.90 4.54
N GLY A 179 20.18 -9.89 5.11
CA GLY A 179 19.91 -8.50 4.84
C GLY A 179 21.15 -7.75 4.42
N ALA A 180 20.95 -6.65 3.67
CA ALA A 180 22.01 -5.76 3.22
C ALA A 180 21.93 -4.39 3.91
N ALA A 181 23.08 -3.74 4.13
CA ALA A 181 23.16 -2.39 4.67
C ALA A 181 22.32 -1.41 3.81
N ASN A 182 21.57 -0.54 4.48
CA ASN A 182 20.67 0.43 3.86
C ASN A 182 19.47 -0.19 3.09
N GLN A 183 19.28 -1.50 3.14
CA GLN A 183 18.10 -2.14 2.58
C GLN A 183 16.87 -1.76 3.41
N SER A 184 15.82 -1.26 2.75
CA SER A 184 14.52 -1.08 3.37
C SER A 184 13.72 -2.37 3.23
N ILE A 185 13.23 -2.89 4.35
CA ILE A 185 12.42 -4.11 4.39
C ILE A 185 11.08 -3.83 5.03
N THR A 186 10.08 -4.63 4.67
CA THR A 186 8.81 -4.74 5.40
C THR A 186 8.73 -6.13 6.04
N ILE A 187 8.47 -6.16 7.33
CA ILE A 187 8.16 -7.35 8.12
C ILE A 187 6.66 -7.36 8.33
N ASP A 188 6.01 -8.46 7.99
CA ASP A 188 4.58 -8.66 8.11
C ASP A 188 4.34 -9.96 8.89
N LEU A 189 3.67 -9.87 10.04
CA LEU A 189 3.30 -11.00 10.90
C LEU A 189 1.80 -11.01 11.11
N LYS A 190 1.17 -12.15 10.85
CA LYS A 190 -0.26 -12.39 11.02
C LYS A 190 -0.50 -13.59 11.89
N SER A 191 -1.39 -13.44 12.88
CA SER A 191 -1.91 -14.56 13.68
C SER A 191 -3.35 -14.28 14.07
N ARG A 192 -4.23 -15.24 13.85
CA ARG A 192 -5.62 -15.19 14.37
C ARG A 192 -5.76 -15.85 15.72
N SER A 193 -4.72 -16.53 16.16
CA SER A 193 -4.78 -17.39 17.32
C SER A 193 -4.30 -16.71 18.60
N PHE A 194 -3.38 -15.73 18.47
CA PHE A 194 -2.77 -15.10 19.64
C PHE A 194 -2.27 -13.68 19.35
N GLU A 195 -2.15 -12.88 20.40
CA GLU A 195 -1.41 -11.62 20.39
C GLU A 195 0.09 -11.87 20.39
N HIS A 196 0.82 -11.11 19.58
CA HIS A 196 2.22 -11.38 19.32
C HIS A 196 3.13 -10.17 19.50
N PHE A 197 4.41 -10.45 19.74
CA PHE A 197 5.51 -9.53 19.64
C PHE A 197 6.43 -9.92 18.48
N ILE A 198 7.03 -8.92 17.88
CA ILE A 198 8.10 -9.07 16.89
C ILE A 198 9.33 -8.35 17.42
N THR A 199 10.44 -9.08 17.52
CA THR A 199 11.74 -8.49 17.79
C THR A 199 12.68 -8.74 16.62
N LEU A 200 13.27 -7.68 16.06
CA LEU A 200 14.32 -7.77 15.04
C LEU A 200 15.69 -7.56 15.68
N ILE A 201 16.60 -8.51 15.46
CA ILE A 201 17.96 -8.52 15.99
C ILE A 201 18.96 -8.41 14.83
N ALA A 202 19.89 -7.48 14.93
CA ALA A 202 20.97 -7.28 13.97
C ALA A 202 22.01 -8.41 14.00
N PRO A 203 22.86 -8.54 12.96
CA PRO A 203 24.01 -9.46 12.99
C PRO A 203 24.96 -9.24 14.17
N SER A 204 25.02 -8.02 14.71
CA SER A 204 25.78 -7.67 15.92
C SER A 204 25.17 -8.17 17.22
N GLY A 205 23.95 -8.73 17.21
CA GLY A 205 23.19 -9.11 18.39
C GLY A 205 22.32 -7.99 18.97
N ASN A 206 22.42 -6.76 18.47
CA ASN A 206 21.64 -5.65 18.98
C ASN A 206 20.20 -5.71 18.48
N LYS A 207 19.23 -5.40 19.36
CA LYS A 207 17.84 -5.19 18.96
C LYS A 207 17.72 -3.93 18.12
N ILE A 208 17.04 -4.05 16.96
CA ILE A 208 16.70 -2.93 16.09
C ILE A 208 15.27 -2.48 16.32
N VAL A 209 14.37 -3.44 16.48
CA VAL A 209 12.94 -3.23 16.66
C VAL A 209 12.41 -4.20 17.69
N ASP A 210 11.50 -3.71 18.52
CA ASP A 210 10.75 -4.51 19.50
C ASP A 210 9.33 -3.97 19.52
N ILE A 211 8.41 -4.64 18.81
CA ILE A 211 7.03 -4.17 18.62
C ILE A 211 6.05 -5.17 19.14
N LYS A 212 5.20 -4.70 20.05
CA LYS A 212 4.00 -5.39 20.47
C LYS A 212 2.89 -5.16 19.44
N ALA A 213 2.16 -6.21 19.06
CA ALA A 213 0.88 -6.05 18.38
C ALA A 213 -0.05 -5.21 19.27
N VAL A 214 -0.41 -4.03 18.79
CA VAL A 214 -0.94 -2.94 19.65
C VAL A 214 -2.39 -3.15 20.05
N ARG A 215 -3.14 -4.11 19.46
CA ARG A 215 -4.57 -4.29 19.76
C ARG A 215 -5.03 -5.75 19.69
N VAL A 216 -5.92 -6.11 20.59
CA VAL A 216 -6.62 -7.41 20.67
C VAL A 216 -7.34 -7.79 19.36
N ASN A 217 -7.64 -6.84 18.51
CA ASN A 217 -8.28 -7.03 17.20
C ASN A 217 -7.30 -6.92 16.03
N ASP A 218 -6.04 -6.49 16.25
CA ASP A 218 -5.04 -6.38 15.19
C ASP A 218 -4.30 -7.71 15.07
N ARG A 219 -4.84 -8.57 14.23
CA ARG A 219 -4.27 -9.88 13.89
C ARG A 219 -3.10 -9.78 12.93
N GLU A 220 -2.66 -8.57 12.64
CA GLU A 220 -1.62 -8.24 11.67
C GLU A 220 -0.72 -7.15 12.25
N SER A 221 0.60 -7.39 12.22
CA SER A 221 1.62 -6.40 12.52
C SER A 221 2.48 -6.19 11.29
N GLN A 222 2.60 -4.96 10.82
CA GLN A 222 3.44 -4.59 9.70
C GLN A 222 4.42 -3.49 10.10
N ILE A 223 5.70 -3.71 9.80
CA ILE A 223 6.79 -2.80 10.13
C ILE A 223 7.68 -2.60 8.93
N THR A 224 8.03 -1.34 8.66
CA THR A 224 9.09 -1.01 7.69
C THR A 224 10.34 -0.56 8.43
N VAL A 225 11.46 -1.20 8.14
CA VAL A 225 12.76 -0.96 8.78
C VAL A 225 13.85 -0.80 7.73
N LYS A 226 14.79 0.13 7.97
CA LYS A 226 16.04 0.23 7.21
C LYS A 226 17.14 -0.50 7.97
N LEU A 227 17.75 -1.50 7.32
CA LEU A 227 18.78 -2.33 7.92
C LEU A 227 20.11 -1.58 8.04
N PRO A 228 20.80 -1.61 9.20
CA PRO A 228 22.03 -0.86 9.42
C PRO A 228 23.27 -1.52 8.79
N SER A 229 23.29 -2.86 8.59
CA SER A 229 24.49 -3.60 8.18
C SER A 229 24.16 -4.75 7.24
N ASN A 230 25.19 -5.32 6.61
CA ASN A 230 25.10 -6.61 5.92
C ASN A 230 25.14 -7.75 6.95
N GLY A 231 24.45 -8.86 6.67
CA GLY A 231 24.59 -10.10 7.42
C GLY A 231 23.28 -10.80 7.73
N THR A 232 23.37 -11.80 8.62
CA THR A 232 22.23 -12.60 9.04
C THR A 232 21.50 -11.91 10.17
N TYR A 233 20.26 -11.55 9.92
CA TYR A 233 19.32 -11.01 10.90
C TYR A 233 18.49 -12.11 11.50
N LYS A 234 18.12 -11.95 12.76
CA LYS A 234 17.14 -12.82 13.44
C LYS A 234 15.86 -12.06 13.69
N ILE A 235 14.75 -12.73 13.50
CA ILE A 235 13.43 -12.26 13.90
C ILE A 235 12.84 -13.23 14.91
N VAL A 236 12.38 -12.71 16.04
CA VAL A 236 11.74 -13.47 17.10
C VAL A 236 10.25 -13.20 17.04
N VAL A 237 9.48 -14.24 16.80
CA VAL A 237 8.02 -14.23 16.93
C VAL A 237 7.70 -14.79 18.31
N GLN A 238 7.04 -14.00 19.14
CA GLN A 238 6.76 -14.31 20.53
C GLN A 238 5.27 -14.08 20.85
N GLY A 239 4.69 -14.95 21.66
CA GLY A 239 3.38 -14.74 22.27
C GLY A 239 3.43 -13.72 23.41
N LEU A 240 2.28 -13.13 23.76
CA LEU A 240 2.19 -12.21 24.90
C LEU A 240 2.43 -12.90 26.24
N ASP A 241 1.90 -14.10 26.41
CA ASP A 241 1.95 -14.91 27.62
C ASP A 241 1.97 -16.42 27.28
N ARG A 242 1.89 -17.27 28.33
CA ARG A 242 1.86 -18.74 28.20
C ARG A 242 0.64 -19.30 27.46
N THR A 243 -0.44 -18.52 27.36
CA THR A 243 -1.67 -18.94 26.68
C THR A 243 -1.65 -18.57 25.19
N SER A 244 -0.73 -17.71 24.79
CA SER A 244 -0.55 -17.23 23.44
C SER A 244 0.08 -18.30 22.54
N LYS A 245 -0.77 -19.16 21.99
CA LYS A 245 -0.40 -20.32 21.14
C LYS A 245 -1.23 -20.32 19.86
N GLY A 246 -0.68 -20.95 18.82
CA GLY A 246 -1.38 -21.17 17.57
C GLY A 246 -0.54 -20.81 16.35
N SER A 247 -1.17 -20.83 15.19
CA SER A 247 -0.51 -20.60 13.91
C SER A 247 -0.27 -19.12 13.64
N TYR A 248 0.79 -18.85 12.88
CA TYR A 248 1.12 -17.53 12.35
C TYR A 248 1.74 -17.62 10.97
N THR A 249 1.72 -16.49 10.26
CA THR A 249 2.43 -16.32 8.99
C THR A 249 3.37 -15.13 9.12
N LEU A 250 4.63 -15.34 8.78
CA LEU A 250 5.68 -14.31 8.75
C LEU A 250 6.17 -14.12 7.33
N SER A 251 6.17 -12.86 6.86
CA SER A 251 6.76 -12.48 5.58
C SER A 251 7.74 -11.34 5.78
N ILE A 252 8.91 -11.43 5.16
CA ILE A 252 9.90 -10.36 5.12
C ILE A 252 10.24 -10.08 3.67
N ASN A 253 10.03 -8.85 3.24
CA ASN A 253 10.20 -8.45 1.86
C ASN A 253 11.10 -7.21 1.76
N SER A 254 11.97 -7.16 0.73
CA SER A 254 12.63 -5.91 0.34
C SER A 254 11.61 -4.95 -0.26
N ASN A 255 11.79 -3.66 0.01
CA ASN A 255 11.00 -2.56 -0.56
C ASN A 255 11.69 -1.90 -1.75
N GLN A 256 12.72 -2.52 -2.30
CA GLN A 256 13.54 -2.00 -3.39
C GLN A 256 14.15 -3.15 -4.20
N LEU A 257 14.38 -2.90 -5.48
CA LEU A 257 15.14 -3.75 -6.39
C LEU A 257 16.65 -3.68 -6.13
#